data_d5f28eaac00072e5ff9256a850389fff
#
_entry.id   d5f28eaac00072e5ff9256a850389fff
#
_cell.length_a   1.000
_cell.length_b   1.000
_cell.length_c   1.000
_cell.angle_alpha   90.00
_cell.angle_beta   90.00
_cell.angle_gamma   90.00
#
_symmetry.space_group_name_H-M   'P 1'
#
loop_
_entity.id
_entity.type
_entity.pdbx_description
1 polymer ?
#
loop_
_entity_poly.entity_id
_entity_poly.type
_entity_poly.pdbx_seq_one_letter_code
_entity_poly.pdbx_strand_id
1 'polypeptide(L)'
;MTNTERVLAYIDAWNRMDWAAVEEALADDVIYHNIPMQKIEGKAAAMGFITGMQPEGVDWQVIAIAENSDGVVLTERVDNFDMPGGKKLSLPVMGTFEFTDGRISAWRDYFDLATFTNQMA
;
A
#
# COMPACT_ATOMS: atom_id res chain seq x y z
N MET A 1 -19.74 -0.46 4.95
CA MET A 1 -18.64 -0.63 3.98
C MET A 1 -18.08 -2.03 4.05
N THR A 2 -17.92 -2.68 2.92
CA THR A 2 -17.18 -3.96 2.88
C THR A 2 -15.68 -3.70 2.98
N ASN A 3 -14.90 -4.74 3.30
CA ASN A 3 -13.45 -4.59 3.31
C ASN A 3 -12.90 -4.33 1.90
N THR A 4 -13.53 -4.90 0.87
CA THR A 4 -13.21 -4.56 -0.53
C THR A 4 -13.36 -3.07 -0.79
N GLU A 5 -14.46 -2.47 -0.37
CA GLU A 5 -14.69 -1.02 -0.50
C GLU A 5 -13.67 -0.21 0.30
N ARG A 6 -13.30 -0.68 1.49
CA ARG A 6 -12.27 -0.03 2.31
C ARG A 6 -10.91 -0.02 1.61
N VAL A 7 -10.53 -1.13 0.98
CA VAL A 7 -9.27 -1.20 0.22
C VAL A 7 -9.29 -0.27 -0.98
N LEU A 8 -10.41 -0.23 -1.72
CA LEU A 8 -10.53 0.68 -2.87
C LEU A 8 -10.45 2.14 -2.43
N ALA A 9 -11.07 2.50 -1.30
CA ALA A 9 -10.97 3.83 -0.74
C ALA A 9 -9.54 4.17 -0.28
N TYR A 10 -8.84 3.19 0.29
CA TYR A 10 -7.45 3.34 0.70
C TYR A 10 -6.52 3.59 -0.49
N ILE A 11 -6.68 2.83 -1.57
CA ILE A 11 -5.92 3.01 -2.79
C ILE A 11 -6.22 4.39 -3.41
N ASP A 12 -7.49 4.81 -3.40
CA ASP A 12 -7.86 6.14 -3.87
C ASP A 12 -7.18 7.24 -3.04
N ALA A 13 -7.10 7.07 -1.73
CA ALA A 13 -6.38 8.01 -0.85
C ALA A 13 -4.89 8.11 -1.25
N TRP A 14 -4.23 7.00 -1.54
CA TRP A 14 -2.86 6.99 -2.06
C TRP A 14 -2.77 7.77 -3.37
N ASN A 15 -3.69 7.51 -4.30
CA ASN A 15 -3.67 8.16 -5.63
C ASN A 15 -3.90 9.67 -5.55
N ARG A 16 -4.63 10.13 -4.54
CA ARG A 16 -4.82 11.56 -4.26
C ARG A 16 -3.71 12.12 -3.37
N MET A 17 -2.82 11.30 -2.89
CA MET A 17 -1.80 11.66 -1.89
C MET A 17 -2.43 12.33 -0.66
N ASP A 18 -3.59 11.82 -0.25
CA ASP A 18 -4.29 12.25 0.97
C ASP A 18 -3.73 11.45 2.15
N TRP A 19 -2.62 11.91 2.69
CA TRP A 19 -1.89 11.17 3.72
C TRP A 19 -2.67 11.09 5.04
N ALA A 20 -3.52 12.06 5.33
CA ALA A 20 -4.41 12.00 6.50
C ALA A 20 -5.41 10.84 6.35
N ALA A 21 -5.99 10.64 5.17
CA ALA A 21 -6.90 9.53 4.92
C ALA A 21 -6.16 8.18 4.94
N VAL A 22 -4.94 8.14 4.41
CA VAL A 22 -4.08 6.94 4.48
C VAL A 22 -3.82 6.57 5.94
N GLU A 23 -3.43 7.52 6.77
CA GLU A 23 -3.17 7.30 8.18
C GLU A 23 -4.43 6.80 8.92
N GLU A 24 -5.57 7.43 8.68
CA GLU A 24 -6.84 7.07 9.33
C GLU A 24 -7.27 5.64 9.02
N ALA A 25 -6.94 5.13 7.84
CA ALA A 25 -7.29 3.77 7.41
C ALA A 25 -6.48 2.69 8.13
N LEU A 26 -5.35 3.04 8.74
CA LEU A 26 -4.46 2.09 9.40
C LEU A 26 -4.83 1.93 10.88
N ALA A 27 -4.80 0.69 11.39
CA ALA A 27 -4.89 0.43 12.80
C ALA A 27 -3.62 0.91 13.50
N ASP A 28 -3.73 1.29 14.80
CA ASP A 28 -2.58 1.79 15.57
C ASP A 28 -1.42 0.78 15.63
N ASP A 29 -1.75 -0.51 15.66
CA ASP A 29 -0.79 -1.61 15.73
C ASP A 29 -0.58 -2.31 14.37
N VAL A 30 -0.85 -1.62 13.27
CA VAL A 30 -0.73 -2.20 11.92
C VAL A 30 0.65 -2.81 11.69
N ILE A 31 0.66 -3.95 11.00
CA ILE A 31 1.88 -4.56 10.48
C ILE A 31 1.92 -4.31 8.97
N TYR A 32 2.87 -3.51 8.52
CA TYR A 32 3.07 -3.22 7.10
C TYR A 32 4.35 -3.91 6.63
N HIS A 33 4.21 -4.82 5.69
CA HIS A 33 5.32 -5.63 5.23
C HIS A 33 5.41 -5.64 3.71
N ASN A 34 6.35 -4.90 3.17
CA ASN A 34 6.83 -5.11 1.82
C ASN A 34 7.68 -6.37 1.85
N ILE A 35 7.16 -7.47 1.36
CA ILE A 35 7.70 -8.81 1.62
C ILE A 35 9.21 -8.95 1.33
N PRO A 36 9.76 -8.39 0.22
CA PRO A 36 11.21 -8.47 -0.01
C PRO A 36 12.05 -7.62 0.95
N MET A 37 11.42 -6.83 1.82
CA MET A 37 12.09 -5.93 2.76
C MET A 37 11.72 -6.26 4.20
N GLN A 38 12.26 -5.48 5.15
CA GLN A 38 11.97 -5.68 6.56
C GLN A 38 10.55 -5.20 6.91
N LYS A 39 9.89 -5.96 7.75
CA LYS A 39 8.56 -5.65 8.29
C LYS A 39 8.59 -4.37 9.13
N ILE A 40 7.53 -3.56 9.01
CA ILE A 40 7.33 -2.33 9.77
C ILE A 40 6.17 -2.53 10.72
N GLU A 41 6.36 -2.23 12.00
CA GLU A 41 5.35 -2.44 13.05
C GLU A 41 4.87 -1.10 13.61
N GLY A 42 3.54 -0.92 13.61
CA GLY A 42 2.86 0.24 14.15
C GLY A 42 2.61 1.35 13.16
N LYS A 43 1.52 2.10 13.41
CA LYS A 43 1.06 3.18 12.52
C LYS A 43 2.11 4.28 12.37
N ALA A 44 2.74 4.70 13.46
CA ALA A 44 3.72 5.79 13.41
C ALA A 44 4.90 5.43 12.51
N ALA A 45 5.45 4.22 12.64
CA ALA A 45 6.55 3.75 11.81
C ALA A 45 6.11 3.57 10.35
N ALA A 46 4.90 3.03 10.13
CA ALA A 46 4.35 2.88 8.77
C ALA A 46 4.20 4.24 8.08
N MET A 47 3.63 5.22 8.78
CA MET A 47 3.46 6.57 8.22
C MET A 47 4.80 7.27 7.99
N GLY A 48 5.78 7.07 8.87
CA GLY A 48 7.13 7.58 8.66
C GLY A 48 7.76 7.06 7.38
N PHE A 49 7.61 5.78 7.10
CA PHE A 49 8.06 5.16 5.85
C PHE A 49 7.30 5.73 4.64
N ILE A 50 5.96 5.76 4.72
CA ILE A 50 5.10 6.21 3.62
C ILE A 50 5.38 7.67 3.26
N THR A 51 5.36 8.57 4.25
CA THR A 51 5.59 9.99 3.99
C THR A 51 7.05 10.29 3.67
N GLY A 52 7.97 9.45 4.14
CA GLY A 52 9.40 9.58 3.83
C GLY A 52 9.74 9.36 2.37
N MET A 53 8.89 8.66 1.62
CA MET A 53 9.09 8.46 0.17
C MET A 53 8.95 9.77 -0.61
N GLN A 54 8.12 10.69 -0.16
CA GLN A 54 7.85 12.00 -0.78
C GLN A 54 7.56 11.90 -2.29
N PRO A 55 6.63 11.03 -2.73
CA PRO A 55 6.32 10.93 -4.15
C PRO A 55 5.69 12.22 -4.66
N GLU A 56 5.94 12.54 -5.93
CA GLU A 56 5.35 13.70 -6.60
C GLU A 56 4.06 13.35 -7.33
N GLY A 57 3.82 12.08 -7.57
CA GLY A 57 2.59 11.55 -8.13
C GLY A 57 2.44 10.09 -7.79
N VAL A 58 1.20 9.63 -7.64
CA VAL A 58 0.85 8.24 -7.34
C VAL A 58 -0.31 7.82 -8.23
N ASP A 59 -0.16 6.69 -8.91
CA ASP A 59 -1.22 6.09 -9.72
C ASP A 59 -1.18 4.57 -9.57
N TRP A 60 -1.82 4.06 -8.54
CA TRP A 60 -1.98 2.62 -8.32
C TRP A 60 -3.20 2.14 -9.08
N GLN A 61 -2.99 1.20 -9.99
CA GLN A 61 -4.04 0.64 -10.83
C GLN A 61 -4.39 -0.76 -10.34
N VAL A 62 -5.66 -0.97 -9.98
CA VAL A 62 -6.16 -2.28 -9.55
C VAL A 62 -6.52 -3.08 -10.80
N ILE A 63 -5.88 -4.23 -10.98
CA ILE A 63 -6.17 -5.16 -12.08
C ILE A 63 -7.26 -6.14 -11.64
N ALA A 64 -7.14 -6.67 -10.41
CA ALA A 64 -8.09 -7.62 -9.85
C ALA A 64 -8.15 -7.44 -8.33
N ILE A 65 -9.33 -7.68 -7.75
CA ILE A 65 -9.53 -7.60 -6.31
C ILE A 65 -10.54 -8.67 -5.91
N ALA A 66 -10.27 -9.32 -4.79
CA ALA A 66 -11.15 -10.36 -4.24
C ALA A 66 -11.09 -10.34 -2.72
N GLU A 67 -12.20 -10.70 -2.08
CA GLU A 67 -12.29 -10.81 -0.63
C GLU A 67 -12.67 -12.24 -0.28
N ASN A 68 -11.94 -12.86 0.66
CA ASN A 68 -12.27 -14.22 1.10
C ASN A 68 -13.36 -14.20 2.17
N SER A 69 -13.76 -15.38 2.65
CA SER A 69 -14.83 -15.52 3.65
C SER A 69 -14.46 -14.96 5.03
N ASP A 70 -13.17 -14.74 5.29
CA ASP A 70 -12.69 -14.16 6.54
C ASP A 70 -12.51 -12.64 6.45
N GLY A 71 -12.90 -12.03 5.33
CA GLY A 71 -12.78 -10.59 5.12
C GLY A 71 -11.37 -10.13 4.74
N VAL A 72 -10.49 -11.05 4.37
CA VAL A 72 -9.15 -10.71 3.87
C VAL A 72 -9.26 -10.33 2.41
N VAL A 73 -8.69 -9.19 2.04
CA VAL A 73 -8.76 -8.65 0.67
C VAL A 73 -7.44 -8.88 -0.04
N LEU A 74 -7.51 -9.45 -1.24
CA LEU A 74 -6.36 -9.68 -2.11
C LEU A 74 -6.47 -8.78 -3.33
N THR A 75 -5.35 -8.18 -3.73
CA THR A 75 -5.29 -7.32 -4.90
C THR A 75 -4.17 -7.73 -5.84
N GLU A 76 -4.41 -7.59 -7.13
CA GLU A 76 -3.33 -7.50 -8.11
C GLU A 76 -3.33 -6.07 -8.63
N ARG A 77 -2.16 -5.41 -8.58
CA ARG A 77 -2.04 -4.00 -8.91
C ARG A 77 -0.80 -3.72 -9.74
N VAL A 78 -0.80 -2.56 -10.38
CA VAL A 78 0.44 -1.90 -10.81
C VAL A 78 0.54 -0.60 -10.02
N ASP A 79 1.57 -0.48 -9.19
CA ASP A 79 1.82 0.70 -8.39
C ASP A 79 2.78 1.62 -9.14
N ASN A 80 2.27 2.73 -9.65
CA ASN A 80 3.07 3.72 -10.37
C ASN A 80 3.33 4.92 -9.47
N PHE A 81 4.58 5.40 -9.50
CA PHE A 81 5.00 6.58 -8.75
C PHE A 81 5.81 7.51 -9.63
N ASP A 82 5.57 8.81 -9.48
CA ASP A 82 6.52 9.84 -9.90
C ASP A 82 7.36 10.19 -8.68
N MET A 83 8.65 9.90 -8.72
CA MET A 83 9.56 10.09 -7.59
C MET A 83 10.40 11.35 -7.78
N PRO A 84 10.94 11.93 -6.68
CA PRO A 84 11.83 13.08 -6.76
C PRO A 84 13.02 12.82 -7.71
N GLY A 85 13.43 13.86 -8.42
CA GLY A 85 14.53 13.75 -9.40
C GLY A 85 14.11 13.22 -10.75
N GLY A 86 12.80 13.18 -11.04
CA GLY A 86 12.28 12.73 -12.34
C GLY A 86 12.25 11.22 -12.51
N LYS A 87 12.52 10.46 -11.47
CA LYS A 87 12.45 8.99 -11.52
C LYS A 87 11.00 8.53 -11.54
N LYS A 88 10.77 7.48 -12.31
CA LYS A 88 9.45 6.84 -12.39
C LYS A 88 9.56 5.39 -11.96
N LEU A 89 8.67 4.99 -11.07
CA LEU A 89 8.55 3.61 -10.61
C LEU A 89 7.23 3.05 -11.12
N SER A 90 7.28 1.86 -11.74
CA SER A 90 6.10 1.12 -12.14
C SER A 90 6.29 -0.31 -11.68
N LEU A 91 5.54 -0.73 -10.66
CA LEU A 91 5.81 -1.95 -9.92
C LEU A 91 4.57 -2.85 -9.90
N PRO A 92 4.64 -4.05 -10.50
CA PRO A 92 3.60 -5.05 -10.32
C PRO A 92 3.60 -5.55 -8.87
N VAL A 93 2.44 -5.56 -8.22
CA VAL A 93 2.30 -5.92 -6.81
C VAL A 93 1.08 -6.81 -6.62
N MET A 94 1.23 -7.87 -5.81
CA MET A 94 0.11 -8.60 -5.22
C MET A 94 0.05 -8.24 -3.75
N GLY A 95 -1.06 -7.69 -3.28
CA GLY A 95 -1.19 -7.20 -1.92
C GLY A 95 -2.32 -7.86 -1.15
N THR A 96 -2.07 -8.12 0.14
CA THR A 96 -3.04 -8.71 1.07
C THR A 96 -3.33 -7.72 2.18
N PHE A 97 -4.61 -7.51 2.48
CA PHE A 97 -5.07 -6.59 3.53
C PHE A 97 -5.96 -7.33 4.52
N GLU A 98 -5.61 -7.28 5.81
CA GLU A 98 -6.42 -7.80 6.90
C GLU A 98 -6.95 -6.63 7.72
N PHE A 99 -8.17 -6.78 8.25
CA PHE A 99 -8.87 -5.70 8.94
C PHE A 99 -9.24 -6.09 10.37
N THR A 100 -9.20 -5.11 11.27
CA THR A 100 -9.75 -5.19 12.63
C THR A 100 -10.51 -3.89 12.89
N ASP A 101 -11.79 -4.01 13.27
CA ASP A 101 -12.65 -2.85 13.57
C ASP A 101 -12.67 -1.81 12.43
N GLY A 102 -12.66 -2.29 11.18
CA GLY A 102 -12.74 -1.44 10.00
C GLY A 102 -11.45 -0.75 9.60
N ARG A 103 -10.33 -1.04 10.27
CA ARG A 103 -9.01 -0.51 9.94
C ARG A 103 -8.07 -1.62 9.51
N ILE A 104 -7.10 -1.28 8.68
CA ILE A 104 -6.11 -2.22 8.20
C ILE A 104 -5.18 -2.59 9.35
N SER A 105 -5.23 -3.86 9.77
CA SER A 105 -4.38 -4.40 10.84
C SER A 105 -3.14 -5.08 10.32
N ALA A 106 -3.17 -5.59 9.09
CA ALA A 106 -2.00 -6.16 8.43
C ALA A 106 -2.08 -5.88 6.93
N TRP A 107 -0.95 -5.53 6.36
CA TRP A 107 -0.83 -5.22 4.94
C TRP A 107 0.50 -5.79 4.44
N ARG A 108 0.41 -6.70 3.48
CA ARG A 108 1.59 -7.36 2.88
C ARG A 108 1.56 -7.15 1.38
N ASP A 109 2.61 -6.56 0.85
CA ASP A 109 2.80 -6.39 -0.58
C ASP A 109 3.94 -7.28 -1.07
N TYR A 110 3.66 -8.07 -2.09
CA TYR A 110 4.58 -9.02 -2.71
C TYR A 110 4.99 -8.47 -4.07
N PHE A 111 6.27 -8.24 -4.25
CA PHE A 111 6.80 -7.72 -5.52
C PHE A 111 8.26 -8.17 -5.70
N ASP A 112 8.76 -8.01 -6.91
CA ASP A 112 10.14 -8.34 -7.24
C ASP A 112 11.08 -7.21 -6.82
N LEU A 113 12.00 -7.51 -5.91
CA LEU A 113 12.93 -6.50 -5.37
C LEU A 113 13.85 -5.94 -6.45
N ALA A 114 14.32 -6.78 -7.38
CA ALA A 114 15.21 -6.32 -8.45
C ALA A 114 14.51 -5.32 -9.37
N THR A 115 13.22 -5.54 -9.67
CA THR A 115 12.43 -4.58 -10.44
C THR A 115 12.39 -3.22 -9.75
N PHE A 116 12.16 -3.22 -8.43
CA PHE A 116 12.15 -2.00 -7.64
C PHE A 116 13.51 -1.31 -7.63
N THR A 117 14.58 -2.04 -7.27
CA THR A 117 15.91 -1.44 -7.14
C THR A 117 16.45 -0.95 -8.48
N ASN A 118 16.20 -1.65 -9.57
CA ASN A 118 16.65 -1.25 -10.90
C ASN A 118 16.01 0.07 -11.36
N GLN A 119 14.73 0.28 -11.04
CA GLN A 119 14.02 1.51 -11.40
C GLN A 119 14.43 2.69 -10.51
N MET A 120 14.86 2.42 -9.29
CA MET A 120 15.28 3.45 -8.32
C MET A 120 16.77 3.78 -8.42
N ALA A 121 17.53 3.03 -9.21
CA ALA A 121 18.97 3.26 -9.38
C ALA A 121 19.28 4.56 -10.15
#